data_da2cab6dd34bbf5ea7401cdaf67dc8f6
#
_entry.id   da2cab6dd34bbf5ea7401cdaf67dc8f6
#
_cell.length_a   1.000
_cell.length_b   1.000
_cell.length_c   1.000
_cell.angle_alpha   90.00
_cell.angle_beta   90.00
_cell.angle_gamma   90.00
#
_symmetry.space_group_name_H-M   'P 1'
#
loop_
_entity.id
_entity.type
_entity.pdbx_description
1 polymer ?
#
loop_
_entity_poly.entity_id
_entity_poly.type
_entity_poly.pdbx_seq_one_letter_code
_entity_poly.pdbx_strand_id
1 'polypeptide(L)' 'MICTIVDIRGDYAYVKYDETGVISEVAIALLPFGADVGDKLIFEDFEFTMA' A
#
# COMPACT_ATOMS: atom_id res chain seq x y z
N MET A 1 -2.41 -5.29 -9.54
CA MET A 1 -3.01 -5.84 -8.29
C MET A 1 -3.46 -4.68 -7.40
N ILE A 2 -4.68 -4.74 -6.92
CA ILE A 2 -5.22 -3.69 -6.04
C ILE A 2 -4.90 -4.02 -4.59
N CYS A 3 -4.49 -3.01 -3.84
CA CYS A 3 -4.27 -3.14 -2.41
C CYS A 3 -4.80 -1.91 -1.67
N THR A 4 -4.93 -2.06 -0.35
CA THR A 4 -5.45 -1.01 0.52
C THR A 4 -4.47 -0.78 1.64
N ILE A 5 -4.15 0.47 1.95
CA ILE A 5 -3.35 0.79 3.12
C ILE A 5 -4.23 0.60 4.35
N VAL A 6 -3.86 -0.34 5.21
CA VAL A 6 -4.65 -0.66 6.41
C VAL A 6 -4.08 -0.07 7.69
N ASP A 7 -2.79 0.27 7.70
CA ASP A 7 -2.14 0.89 8.86
C ASP A 7 -0.85 1.58 8.43
N ILE A 8 -0.40 2.55 9.21
CA ILE A 8 0.90 3.21 9.03
C ILE A 8 1.55 3.32 10.40
N ARG A 9 2.79 2.83 10.51
CA ARG A 9 3.55 2.88 11.76
C ARG A 9 4.99 3.32 11.47
N GLY A 10 5.36 4.48 12.01
CA GLY A 10 6.70 5.03 11.79
C GLY A 10 6.97 5.22 10.31
N ASP A 11 8.01 4.56 9.80
CA ASP A 11 8.43 4.66 8.40
C ASP A 11 7.84 3.57 7.51
N TYR A 12 6.91 2.76 8.03
CA TYR A 12 6.33 1.63 7.32
C TYR A 12 4.82 1.71 7.24
N ALA A 13 4.29 1.27 6.11
CA ALA A 13 2.86 1.10 5.92
C ALA A 13 2.55 -0.39 5.77
N TYR A 14 1.35 -0.77 6.15
CA TYR A 14 0.86 -2.13 5.97
C TYR A 14 -0.21 -2.10 4.89
N VAL A 15 0.04 -2.81 3.81
CA VAL A 15 -0.88 -2.88 2.68
C VAL A 15 -1.49 -4.27 2.60
N LYS A 16 -2.80 -4.30 2.42
CA LYS A 16 -3.54 -5.56 2.24
C LYS A 16 -3.87 -5.71 0.76
N TYR A 17 -3.44 -6.81 0.17
CA TYR A 17 -3.78 -7.13 -1.21
C TYR A 17 -5.22 -7.62 -1.24
N ASP A 18 -6.11 -6.87 -1.88
CA ASP A 18 -7.55 -7.09 -1.80
C ASP A 18 -7.97 -8.49 -2.27
N GLU A 19 -7.31 -9.01 -3.29
CA GLU A 19 -7.66 -10.31 -3.87
C GLU A 19 -7.32 -11.48 -2.94
N THR A 20 -6.17 -11.42 -2.27
CA THR A 20 -5.68 -12.53 -1.45
C THR A 20 -5.87 -12.32 0.05
N GLY A 21 -6.04 -11.07 0.49
CA GLY A 21 -6.09 -10.73 1.90
C GLY A 21 -4.73 -10.71 2.59
N VAL A 22 -3.64 -10.94 1.85
CA VAL A 22 -2.29 -10.91 2.41
C VAL A 22 -1.91 -9.48 2.77
N ILE A 23 -1.27 -9.31 3.93
CA ILE A 23 -0.76 -8.02 4.40
C ILE A 23 0.75 -8.01 4.28
N SER A 24 1.30 -6.96 3.65
CA SER A 24 2.74 -6.75 3.50
C SER A 24 3.17 -5.46 4.17
N GLU A 25 4.35 -5.47 4.78
CA GLU A 25 4.99 -4.27 5.29
C GLU A 25 5.79 -3.62 4.16
N VAL A 26 5.55 -2.34 3.93
CA VAL A 26 6.16 -1.58 2.83
C VAL A 26 6.69 -0.27 3.39
N ALA A 27 7.90 0.12 3.01
CA ALA A 27 8.44 1.42 3.37
C ALA A 27 7.57 2.54 2.79
N ILE A 28 7.23 3.53 3.59
CA ILE A 28 6.41 4.66 3.13
C ILE A 28 7.02 5.35 1.91
N ALA A 29 8.36 5.39 1.84
CA ALA A 29 9.06 6.00 0.71
C ALA A 29 8.74 5.34 -0.65
N LEU A 30 8.23 4.11 -0.65
CA LEU A 30 7.84 3.40 -1.86
C LEU A 30 6.40 3.69 -2.28
N LEU A 31 5.63 4.38 -1.45
CA LEU A 31 4.24 4.70 -1.73
C LEU A 31 4.11 6.03 -2.46
N PRO A 32 3.01 6.25 -3.19
CA PRO A 32 2.74 7.54 -3.80
C PRO A 32 2.67 8.64 -2.75
N PHE A 33 3.13 9.84 -3.10
CA PHE A 33 3.06 10.99 -2.20
C PHE A 33 1.60 11.25 -1.79
N GLY A 34 1.38 11.43 -0.50
CA GLY A 34 0.05 11.72 0.03
C GLY A 34 -0.81 10.49 0.30
N ALA A 35 -0.30 9.28 0.06
CA ALA A 35 -1.03 8.07 0.38
C ALA A 35 -1.25 7.94 1.90
N ASP A 36 -2.44 7.52 2.30
CA ASP A 36 -2.82 7.42 3.71
C ASP A 36 -3.67 6.16 3.95
N VAL A 37 -3.91 5.88 5.22
CA VAL A 37 -4.76 4.74 5.63
C VAL A 37 -6.12 4.85 4.94
N GLY A 38 -6.58 3.74 4.39
CA GLY A 38 -7.85 3.66 3.66
C GLY A 38 -7.71 3.87 2.16
N ASP A 39 -6.58 4.39 1.69
CA ASP A 39 -6.38 4.62 0.27
C ASP A 39 -6.18 3.30 -0.48
N LYS A 40 -6.71 3.27 -1.70
CA LYS A 40 -6.52 2.15 -2.62
C LYS A 40 -5.32 2.44 -3.53
N LEU A 41 -4.50 1.42 -3.73
CA LEU A 41 -3.31 1.51 -4.58
C LEU A 41 -3.34 0.41 -5.63
N ILE A 42 -2.64 0.67 -6.73
CA ILE A 42 -2.35 -0.34 -7.75
C ILE A 42 -0.88 -0.72 -7.62
N PHE A 43 -0.61 -2.02 -7.48
CA PHE A 43 0.76 -2.55 -7.49
C PHE A 43 1.01 -3.27 -8.81
N GLU A 44 1.89 -2.71 -9.63
CA GLU A 44 2.29 -3.27 -10.92
C GLU A 44 3.76 -2.98 -11.15
N ASP A 45 4.47 -3.93 -11.77
CA ASP A 45 5.89 -3.76 -12.13
C ASP A 45 6.74 -3.29 -10.94
N PHE A 46 6.46 -3.85 -9.75
CA PHE A 46 7.17 -3.50 -8.51
C PHE A 46 7.01 -2.05 -8.09
N GLU A 47 5.92 -1.41 -8.49
CA GLU A 47 5.64 -0.01 -8.19
C GLU A 47 4.20 0.18 -7.69
N PHE A 48 4.03 1.06 -6.70
CA PHE A 48 2.71 1.43 -6.19
C PHE A 48 2.27 2.77 -6.79
N THR A 49 1.03 2.81 -7.29
CA THR A 49 0.40 4.04 -7.75
C THR A 49 -0.98 4.18 -7.13
N MET A 50 -1.52 5.40 -7.11
CA MET A 50 -2.88 5.63 -6.61
C MET A 50 -3.90 5.04 -7.58
N ALA A 51 -4.87 4.37 -7.02
CA ALA A 51 -5.95 3.79 -7.82
C ALA A 51 -6.96 4.86 -8.28
#